data_a5fd1c7238a5192ef792df35bfa80bf9
#
_entry.id   a5fd1c7238a5192ef792df35bfa80bf9
#
_cell.length_a   1.000
_cell.length_b   1.000
_cell.length_c   1.000
_cell.angle_alpha   90.00
_cell.angle_beta   90.00
_cell.angle_gamma   90.00
#
_symmetry.space_group_name_H-M   'P 1'
#
loop_
_entity.id
_entity.type
_entity.pdbx_description
1 polymer ?
#
loop_
_entity_poly.entity_id
_entity_poly.type
_entity_poly.pdbx_seq_one_letter_code
_entity_poly.pdbx_strand_id
1 'polypeptide(L)'
;EHNYWLNNLRNDLKAGSEIKNFIESYSKNKNSKLYQALADAVMRANWEKLKEGSNMCEALKELFADDFKESELKGRNAGRTEGAASKIIEKVIKKHQKGYTAEATADMLEEPVSRIRQIYDVIEKRSPDYDAETIYKQLHEKEE
;
A
#
# COMPACT_ATOMS: atom_id res chain seq x y z
N GLU A 1 15.47 -36.31 -0.82
CA GLU A 1 14.33 -35.38 -0.77
C GLU A 1 14.61 -34.29 -1.77
N HIS A 2 13.96 -34.38 -2.92
CA HIS A 2 14.20 -33.50 -4.05
C HIS A 2 13.62 -32.12 -3.76
N ASN A 3 14.30 -31.10 -4.26
CA ASN A 3 13.97 -29.65 -4.19
C ASN A 3 12.61 -29.36 -4.83
N TYR A 4 11.54 -29.91 -4.26
CA TYR A 4 10.15 -29.75 -4.70
C TYR A 4 9.77 -28.26 -4.86
N TRP A 5 10.30 -27.40 -3.97
CA TRP A 5 10.08 -25.99 -3.99
C TRP A 5 10.71 -25.24 -5.16
N LEU A 6 11.89 -25.69 -5.61
CA LEU A 6 12.54 -25.11 -6.79
C LEU A 6 11.76 -25.38 -8.07
N ASN A 7 11.09 -26.54 -8.15
CA ASN A 7 10.21 -26.86 -9.28
C ASN A 7 8.94 -25.99 -9.31
N ASN A 8 8.56 -25.38 -8.20
CA ASN A 8 7.39 -24.52 -8.10
C ASN A 8 7.73 -23.03 -8.32
N LEU A 9 9.01 -22.64 -8.35
CA LEU A 9 9.47 -21.30 -8.70
C LEU A 9 9.32 -20.98 -10.20
N ARG A 10 8.36 -21.60 -10.86
CA ARG A 10 8.01 -21.39 -12.27
C ARG A 10 6.83 -20.41 -12.36
N ASN A 11 6.73 -19.76 -13.50
CA ASN A 11 5.60 -18.91 -13.86
C ASN A 11 4.53 -19.64 -14.72
N ASP A 12 4.66 -20.96 -14.87
CA ASP A 12 3.82 -21.81 -15.71
C ASP A 12 3.16 -22.98 -14.98
N LEU A 13 2.86 -22.81 -13.69
CA LEU A 13 2.15 -23.83 -12.91
C LEU A 13 0.83 -24.18 -13.57
N LYS A 14 0.59 -25.51 -13.73
CA LYS A 14 -0.64 -26.01 -14.29
C LYS A 14 -1.78 -25.90 -13.27
N ALA A 15 -2.90 -25.37 -13.71
CA ALA A 15 -4.11 -25.34 -12.91
C ALA A 15 -4.51 -26.77 -12.47
N GLY A 16 -4.96 -26.91 -11.22
CA GLY A 16 -5.40 -28.18 -10.66
C GLY A 16 -4.36 -28.82 -9.73
N SER A 17 -3.72 -29.90 -10.13
CA SER A 17 -2.90 -30.72 -9.23
C SER A 17 -1.63 -30.04 -8.73
N GLU A 18 -0.92 -29.30 -9.59
CA GLU A 18 0.34 -28.64 -9.20
C GLU A 18 0.12 -27.54 -8.16
N ILE A 19 -0.92 -26.75 -8.35
CA ILE A 19 -1.26 -25.68 -7.42
C ILE A 19 -1.83 -26.25 -6.12
N LYS A 20 -2.65 -27.31 -6.19
CA LYS A 20 -3.15 -28.00 -4.99
C LYS A 20 -1.99 -28.53 -4.14
N ASN A 21 -1.03 -29.18 -4.76
CA ASN A 21 0.16 -29.69 -4.09
C ASN A 21 1.00 -28.56 -3.48
N PHE A 22 1.09 -27.42 -4.16
CA PHE A 22 1.76 -26.23 -3.64
C PHE A 22 1.08 -25.71 -2.37
N ILE A 23 -0.25 -25.57 -2.39
CA ILE A 23 -1.04 -25.12 -1.23
C ILE A 23 -0.89 -26.06 -0.04
N GLU A 24 -0.98 -27.39 -0.27
CA GLU A 24 -0.82 -28.37 0.78
C GLU A 24 0.60 -28.34 1.41
N SER A 25 1.61 -28.15 0.59
CA SER A 25 3.00 -28.02 1.05
C SER A 25 3.23 -26.74 1.83
N TYR A 26 2.63 -25.63 1.39
CA TYR A 26 2.68 -24.36 2.12
C TYR A 26 1.99 -24.48 3.48
N SER A 27 0.79 -25.04 3.54
CA SER A 27 0.02 -25.21 4.79
C SER A 27 0.80 -25.97 5.87
N LYS A 28 1.60 -26.97 5.47
CA LYS A 28 2.48 -27.71 6.39
C LYS A 28 3.65 -26.89 6.93
N ASN A 29 4.07 -25.87 6.23
CA ASN A 29 5.29 -25.11 6.52
C ASN A 29 5.02 -23.60 6.73
N LYS A 30 3.78 -23.20 6.96
CA LYS A 30 3.35 -21.80 7.06
C LYS A 30 4.07 -20.97 8.13
N ASN A 31 4.62 -21.62 9.16
CA ASN A 31 5.37 -20.93 10.23
C ASN A 31 6.82 -20.63 9.86
N SER A 32 7.31 -21.06 8.71
CA SER A 32 8.67 -20.78 8.25
C SER A 32 8.69 -19.51 7.38
N LYS A 33 9.44 -18.50 7.79
CA LYS A 33 9.61 -17.26 7.01
C LYS A 33 10.16 -17.51 5.60
N LEU A 34 11.02 -18.52 5.44
CA LEU A 34 11.54 -18.91 4.13
C LEU A 34 10.43 -19.43 3.24
N TYR A 35 9.58 -20.31 3.75
CA TYR A 35 8.46 -20.86 2.99
C TYR A 35 7.41 -19.80 2.66
N GLN A 36 7.16 -18.85 3.55
CA GLN A 36 6.29 -17.69 3.27
C GLN A 36 6.84 -16.87 2.10
N ALA A 37 8.13 -16.50 2.13
CA ALA A 37 8.75 -15.74 1.05
C ALA A 37 8.75 -16.48 -0.29
N LEU A 38 8.98 -17.81 -0.29
CA LEU A 38 8.90 -18.64 -1.47
C LEU A 38 7.47 -18.73 -2.01
N ALA A 39 6.49 -18.89 -1.13
CA ALA A 39 5.08 -18.94 -1.50
C ALA A 39 4.63 -17.62 -2.15
N ASP A 40 5.02 -16.48 -1.57
CA ASP A 40 4.74 -15.16 -2.14
C ASP A 40 5.33 -14.99 -3.54
N ALA A 41 6.58 -15.44 -3.74
CA ALA A 41 7.22 -15.37 -5.05
C ALA A 41 6.50 -16.23 -6.10
N VAL A 42 6.14 -17.47 -5.76
CA VAL A 42 5.39 -18.39 -6.64
C VAL A 42 4.01 -17.84 -6.97
N MET A 43 3.31 -17.28 -5.98
CA MET A 43 1.99 -16.69 -6.18
C MET A 43 2.02 -15.47 -7.09
N ARG A 44 2.99 -14.57 -6.90
CA ARG A 44 3.14 -13.41 -7.79
C ARG A 44 3.44 -13.81 -9.22
N ALA A 45 4.33 -14.79 -9.40
CA ALA A 45 4.69 -15.29 -10.74
C ALA A 45 3.52 -15.97 -11.48
N ASN A 46 2.53 -16.51 -10.75
CA ASN A 46 1.42 -17.27 -11.33
C ASN A 46 0.05 -16.59 -11.11
N TRP A 47 0.03 -15.33 -10.72
CA TRP A 47 -1.19 -14.63 -10.28
C TRP A 47 -2.35 -14.67 -11.28
N GLU A 48 -2.08 -14.46 -12.57
CA GLU A 48 -3.13 -14.47 -13.58
C GLU A 48 -3.76 -15.87 -13.74
N LYS A 49 -2.96 -16.92 -13.69
CA LYS A 49 -3.44 -18.31 -13.75
C LYS A 49 -4.21 -18.73 -12.50
N LEU A 50 -3.82 -18.18 -11.35
CA LEU A 50 -4.52 -18.40 -10.08
C LEU A 50 -5.90 -17.76 -10.06
N LYS A 51 -6.10 -16.65 -10.75
CA LYS A 51 -7.41 -16.02 -10.91
C LYS A 51 -8.39 -16.81 -11.78
N GLU A 52 -7.89 -17.52 -12.79
CA GLU A 52 -8.73 -18.26 -13.76
C GLU A 52 -9.33 -19.55 -13.18
N GLY A 53 -8.77 -20.09 -12.11
CA GLY A 53 -9.23 -21.32 -11.46
C GLY A 53 -10.24 -21.05 -10.33
N SER A 54 -11.55 -21.11 -10.62
CA SER A 54 -12.62 -20.73 -9.67
C SER A 54 -12.56 -21.45 -8.30
N ASN A 55 -12.33 -22.77 -8.26
CA ASN A 55 -12.27 -23.54 -7.01
C ASN A 55 -10.97 -23.34 -6.23
N MET A 56 -9.92 -22.89 -6.90
CA MET A 56 -8.62 -22.68 -6.31
C MET A 56 -8.46 -21.29 -5.71
N CYS A 57 -9.18 -20.32 -6.28
CA CYS A 57 -9.26 -18.99 -5.73
C CYS A 57 -9.86 -19.01 -4.31
N GLU A 58 -10.76 -19.94 -4.00
CA GLU A 58 -11.38 -20.09 -2.69
C GLU A 58 -10.42 -20.67 -1.65
N ALA A 59 -9.71 -21.76 -2.00
CA ALA A 59 -8.71 -22.36 -1.11
C ALA A 59 -7.51 -21.42 -0.83
N LEU A 60 -7.09 -20.64 -1.82
CA LEU A 60 -6.07 -19.60 -1.63
C LEU A 60 -6.57 -18.44 -0.80
N LYS A 61 -7.81 -18.00 -1.01
CA LYS A 61 -8.42 -16.95 -0.19
C LYS A 61 -8.53 -17.36 1.29
N GLU A 62 -8.88 -18.62 1.54
CA GLU A 62 -9.00 -19.15 2.89
C GLU A 62 -7.62 -19.26 3.57
N LEU A 63 -6.62 -19.74 2.83
CA LEU A 63 -5.26 -19.92 3.33
C LEU A 63 -4.56 -18.58 3.65
N PHE A 64 -4.81 -17.56 2.85
CA PHE A 64 -4.21 -16.22 2.98
C PHE A 64 -5.21 -15.16 3.44
N ALA A 65 -6.37 -15.57 3.97
CA ALA A 65 -7.43 -14.64 4.39
C ALA A 65 -6.95 -13.58 5.37
N ASP A 66 -6.06 -13.95 6.28
CA ASP A 66 -5.52 -13.04 7.30
C ASP A 66 -4.50 -12.07 6.67
N ASP A 67 -3.62 -12.56 5.77
CA ASP A 67 -2.63 -11.74 5.09
C ASP A 67 -3.30 -10.75 4.11
N PHE A 68 -4.35 -11.18 3.40
CA PHE A 68 -5.16 -10.30 2.55
C PHE A 68 -5.90 -9.24 3.34
N LYS A 69 -6.51 -9.61 4.48
CA LYS A 69 -7.17 -8.64 5.37
C LYS A 69 -6.19 -7.62 5.93
N GLU A 70 -5.03 -8.08 6.37
CA GLU A 70 -3.99 -7.20 6.89
C GLU A 70 -3.49 -6.23 5.81
N SER A 71 -3.23 -6.73 4.60
CA SER A 71 -2.82 -5.92 3.47
C SER A 71 -3.90 -4.92 3.04
N GLU A 72 -5.17 -5.35 3.00
CA GLU A 72 -6.30 -4.49 2.71
C GLU A 72 -6.46 -3.39 3.78
N LEU A 73 -6.36 -3.75 5.06
CA LEU A 73 -6.42 -2.80 6.17
C LEU A 73 -5.28 -1.78 6.12
N LYS A 74 -4.05 -2.23 5.82
CA LYS A 74 -2.90 -1.34 5.65
C LYS A 74 -3.11 -0.38 4.49
N GLY A 75 -3.53 -0.89 3.32
CA GLY A 75 -3.83 -0.07 2.15
C GLY A 75 -4.96 0.93 2.41
N ARG A 76 -6.03 0.49 3.06
CA ARG A 76 -7.16 1.36 3.41
C ARG A 76 -6.78 2.45 4.41
N ASN A 77 -5.98 2.10 5.43
CA ASN A 77 -5.52 3.07 6.41
C ASN A 77 -4.54 4.07 5.79
N ALA A 78 -3.60 3.61 4.97
CA ALA A 78 -2.69 4.48 4.23
C ALA A 78 -3.47 5.46 3.33
N GLY A 79 -4.40 4.96 2.51
CA GLY A 79 -5.22 5.81 1.64
C GLY A 79 -6.11 6.79 2.42
N ARG A 80 -6.63 6.41 3.60
CA ARG A 80 -7.40 7.32 4.46
C ARG A 80 -6.52 8.44 5.03
N THR A 81 -5.32 8.11 5.46
CA THR A 81 -4.36 9.09 6.01
C THR A 81 -3.91 10.06 4.93
N GLU A 82 -3.55 9.54 3.77
CA GLU A 82 -3.16 10.34 2.60
C GLU A 82 -4.30 11.26 2.15
N GLY A 83 -5.51 10.73 2.00
CA GLY A 83 -6.68 11.51 1.62
C GLY A 83 -7.04 12.61 2.63
N ALA A 84 -6.87 12.37 3.94
CA ALA A 84 -7.07 13.37 4.97
C ALA A 84 -6.01 14.47 4.89
N ALA A 85 -4.74 14.10 4.71
CA ALA A 85 -3.65 15.06 4.58
C ALA A 85 -3.80 15.91 3.31
N SER A 86 -4.14 15.32 2.17
CA SER A 86 -4.37 16.04 0.91
C SER A 86 -5.50 17.06 1.04
N LYS A 87 -6.60 16.71 1.72
CA LYS A 87 -7.70 17.68 1.99
C LYS A 87 -7.27 18.86 2.86
N ILE A 88 -6.39 18.64 3.83
CA ILE A 88 -5.83 19.73 4.63
C ILE A 88 -4.97 20.62 3.74
N ILE A 89 -4.08 20.06 2.93
CA ILE A 89 -3.24 20.80 1.99
C ILE A 89 -4.08 21.66 1.04
N GLU A 90 -5.14 21.10 0.43
CA GLU A 90 -6.06 21.85 -0.42
C GLU A 90 -6.69 23.05 0.30
N LYS A 91 -7.10 22.88 1.56
CA LYS A 91 -7.66 23.97 2.37
C LYS A 91 -6.60 25.04 2.65
N VAL A 92 -5.38 24.62 2.97
CA VAL A 92 -4.25 25.52 3.22
C VAL A 92 -3.91 26.34 1.97
N ILE A 93 -3.83 25.70 0.79
CA ILE A 93 -3.63 26.37 -0.49
C ILE A 93 -4.68 27.48 -0.69
N LYS A 94 -5.97 27.16 -0.49
CA LYS A 94 -7.06 28.14 -0.64
C LYS A 94 -6.95 29.29 0.35
N LYS A 95 -6.46 29.07 1.56
CA LYS A 95 -6.24 30.11 2.55
C LYS A 95 -5.02 30.97 2.21
N HIS A 96 -3.93 30.35 1.79
CA HIS A 96 -2.73 31.04 1.31
C HIS A 96 -3.07 31.97 0.13
N GLN A 97 -3.81 31.49 -0.87
CA GLN A 97 -4.26 32.29 -2.02
C GLN A 97 -5.14 33.51 -1.63
N LYS A 98 -5.82 33.43 -0.49
CA LYS A 98 -6.60 34.55 0.08
C LYS A 98 -5.79 35.50 0.95
N GLY A 99 -4.47 35.24 1.09
CA GLY A 99 -3.56 36.09 1.85
C GLY A 99 -3.60 35.88 3.38
N TYR A 100 -4.16 34.75 3.86
CA TYR A 100 -4.10 34.44 5.29
C TYR A 100 -2.68 34.01 5.69
N THR A 101 -2.28 34.31 6.91
CA THR A 101 -1.02 33.83 7.49
C THR A 101 -1.12 32.37 7.91
N ALA A 102 0.03 31.73 8.11
CA ALA A 102 0.06 30.33 8.57
C ALA A 102 -0.62 30.19 9.94
N GLU A 103 -0.44 31.14 10.86
CA GLU A 103 -1.05 31.16 12.19
C GLU A 103 -2.59 31.28 12.10
N ALA A 104 -3.09 32.21 11.32
CA ALA A 104 -4.52 32.39 11.11
C ALA A 104 -5.15 31.15 10.43
N THR A 105 -4.41 30.52 9.50
CA THR A 105 -4.85 29.31 8.82
C THR A 105 -4.88 28.11 9.77
N ALA A 106 -3.89 28.01 10.65
CA ALA A 106 -3.82 26.94 11.66
C ALA A 106 -5.01 27.03 12.64
N ASP A 107 -5.31 28.22 13.11
CA ASP A 107 -6.46 28.49 13.99
C ASP A 107 -7.79 28.12 13.29
N MET A 108 -7.98 28.56 12.05
CA MET A 108 -9.19 28.27 11.27
C MET A 108 -9.40 26.79 10.94
N LEU A 109 -8.32 26.01 10.85
CA LEU A 109 -8.37 24.59 10.51
C LEU A 109 -8.26 23.68 11.73
N GLU A 110 -8.06 24.28 12.91
CA GLU A 110 -7.81 23.56 14.18
C GLU A 110 -6.62 22.59 14.07
N GLU A 111 -5.59 23.04 13.33
CA GLU A 111 -4.39 22.25 13.06
C GLU A 111 -3.15 22.86 13.74
N PRO A 112 -2.13 22.07 14.08
CA PRO A 112 -0.89 22.61 14.66
C PRO A 112 -0.21 23.62 13.72
N VAL A 113 0.19 24.78 14.26
CA VAL A 113 0.87 25.84 13.52
C VAL A 113 2.14 25.34 12.81
N SER A 114 2.90 24.46 13.46
CA SER A 114 4.11 23.86 12.89
C SER A 114 3.82 23.10 11.60
N ARG A 115 2.72 22.33 11.55
CA ARG A 115 2.29 21.58 10.37
C ARG A 115 1.88 22.54 9.24
N ILE A 116 1.13 23.57 9.56
CA ILE A 116 0.68 24.55 8.56
C ILE A 116 1.86 25.34 8.01
N ARG A 117 2.83 25.72 8.84
CA ARG A 117 4.07 26.39 8.37
C ARG A 117 4.86 25.53 7.39
N GLN A 118 5.03 24.25 7.66
CA GLN A 118 5.69 23.33 6.73
C GLN A 118 5.00 23.31 5.35
N ILE A 119 3.67 23.29 5.33
CA ILE A 119 2.90 23.36 4.08
C ILE A 119 3.11 24.70 3.37
N TYR A 120 3.08 25.82 4.10
CA TYR A 120 3.35 27.15 3.56
C TYR A 120 4.73 27.25 2.93
N ASP A 121 5.76 26.75 3.61
CA ASP A 121 7.14 26.74 3.10
C ASP A 121 7.27 26.00 1.74
N VAL A 122 6.50 24.93 1.55
CA VAL A 122 6.46 24.19 0.28
C VAL A 122 5.68 24.97 -0.78
N ILE A 123 4.53 25.55 -0.42
CA ILE A 123 3.69 26.37 -1.31
C ILE A 123 4.48 27.57 -1.84
N GLU A 124 5.18 28.29 -0.99
CA GLU A 124 5.96 29.49 -1.37
C GLU A 124 7.09 29.15 -2.36
N LYS A 125 7.74 28.00 -2.17
CA LYS A 125 8.80 27.53 -3.08
C LYS A 125 8.29 27.08 -4.44
N ARG A 126 7.00 26.73 -4.55
CA ARG A 126 6.38 26.22 -5.78
C ARG A 126 5.40 27.16 -6.45
N SER A 127 5.21 28.37 -5.90
CA SER A 127 4.32 29.36 -6.50
C SER A 127 4.70 29.61 -7.99
N PRO A 128 3.74 29.61 -8.93
CA PRO A 128 2.27 29.53 -8.77
C PRO A 128 1.65 28.13 -8.90
N ASP A 129 2.42 27.04 -8.96
CA ASP A 129 1.91 25.69 -9.15
C ASP A 129 1.52 25.04 -7.81
N TYR A 130 0.20 25.01 -7.54
CA TYR A 130 -0.40 24.59 -6.28
C TYR A 130 -1.09 23.22 -6.42
N ASP A 131 -0.34 22.15 -6.72
CA ASP A 131 -0.88 20.80 -6.71
C ASP A 131 -0.73 20.13 -5.34
N ALA A 132 -1.87 19.74 -4.74
CA ALA A 132 -1.90 19.17 -3.39
C ALA A 132 -1.18 17.83 -3.28
N GLU A 133 -1.24 16.98 -4.33
CA GLU A 133 -0.57 15.69 -4.35
C GLU A 133 0.95 15.85 -4.37
N THR A 134 1.44 16.78 -5.17
CA THR A 134 2.86 17.08 -5.25
C THR A 134 3.41 17.67 -3.94
N ILE A 135 2.63 18.53 -3.29
CA ILE A 135 2.98 19.09 -1.97
C ILE A 135 3.01 17.98 -0.93
N TYR A 136 2.02 17.08 -0.94
CA TYR A 136 1.99 15.93 -0.04
C TYR A 136 3.25 15.07 -0.17
N LYS A 137 3.63 14.70 -1.39
CA LYS A 137 4.85 13.92 -1.65
C LYS A 137 6.10 14.59 -1.11
N GLN A 138 6.28 15.88 -1.34
CA GLN A 138 7.44 16.63 -0.84
C GLN A 138 7.53 16.73 0.68
N LEU A 139 6.39 16.77 1.37
CA LEU A 139 6.38 16.77 2.83
C LEU A 139 6.83 15.43 3.42
N HIS A 140 6.58 14.31 2.71
CA HIS A 140 6.91 12.97 3.19
C HIS A 140 8.25 12.43 2.67
N GLU A 141 8.77 12.94 1.55
CA GLU A 141 10.13 12.60 1.05
C GLU A 141 11.29 13.11 1.96
N LYS A 142 11.00 13.94 2.93
CA LYS A 142 11.99 14.45 3.89
C LYS A 142 12.08 13.63 5.18
N GLU A 143 11.25 12.61 5.34
CA GLU A 143 11.19 11.76 6.53
C GLU A 143 11.90 10.40 6.34
N GLU A 144 12.44 10.08 5.15
CA GLU A 144 13.34 8.97 4.87
C GLU A 144 14.81 9.43 4.89
#